data_ec1bcb61a7c6edfce2dbb5bc2d3a9fd8
#
_entry.id   ec1bcb61a7c6edfce2dbb5bc2d3a9fd8
#
_cell.length_a   1.000
_cell.length_b   1.000
_cell.length_c   1.000
_cell.angle_alpha   90.00
_cell.angle_beta   90.00
_cell.angle_gamma   90.00
#
_symmetry.space_group_name_H-M   'P 1'
#
loop_
_entity.id
_entity.type
_entity.pdbx_description
1 polymer ?
#
loop_
_entity_poly.entity_id
_entity_poly.type
_entity_poly.pdbx_seq_one_letter_code
_entity_poly.pdbx_strand_id
1 'polypeptide(L)'
;SWTVLASIGTVESDSGRSTAPGVASGANGAGAEGPMQFEPSTFAAYATVGPGGARPPNPYDQVDAVYTAAALLCADGAGGTAAGLRAAVFAYNHDNSYVNSVLTLSLAFGDDPEVDGAVVAALQFAADQIGTPYRWGGTGAGGFDCSGLSQAALAHAGVTIPRVAQDQFAAGPPLADGATVRPGDLVFFGSGAAAVDHVGLYVGSGLMVDAPHTGALVRVESAGWSGLVGATRPA
;
A
#
# COMPACT_ATOMS: atom_id res chain seq x y z
N SER A 1 0.83 -6.28 -14.23
CA SER A 1 0.50 -7.24 -13.16
C SER A 1 -0.93 -7.03 -12.68
N TRP A 2 -1.65 -8.09 -12.37
CA TRP A 2 -2.99 -8.01 -11.77
C TRP A 2 -2.96 -7.29 -10.41
N THR A 3 -1.86 -7.42 -9.65
CA THR A 3 -1.68 -6.79 -8.35
C THR A 3 -1.73 -5.26 -8.43
N VAL A 4 -1.16 -4.67 -9.47
CA VAL A 4 -1.23 -3.22 -9.70
C VAL A 4 -2.67 -2.77 -9.97
N LEU A 5 -3.42 -3.52 -10.78
CA LEU A 5 -4.83 -3.22 -11.08
C LEU A 5 -5.70 -3.34 -9.83
N ALA A 6 -5.48 -4.40 -9.02
CA ALA A 6 -6.15 -4.56 -7.73
C ALA A 6 -5.84 -3.40 -6.79
N SER A 7 -4.58 -2.96 -6.72
CA SER A 7 -4.16 -1.83 -5.88
C SER A 7 -4.81 -0.51 -6.33
N ILE A 8 -4.84 -0.23 -7.62
CA ILE A 8 -5.54 0.94 -8.16
C ILE A 8 -7.01 0.90 -7.76
N GLY A 9 -7.72 -0.19 -8.03
CA GLY A 9 -9.13 -0.32 -7.63
C GLY A 9 -9.37 -0.16 -6.13
N THR A 10 -8.43 -0.65 -5.30
CA THR A 10 -8.50 -0.49 -3.84
C THR A 10 -8.33 0.99 -3.43
N VAL A 11 -7.33 1.68 -3.97
CA VAL A 11 -7.07 3.10 -3.66
C VAL A 11 -8.19 4.01 -4.17
N GLU A 12 -8.72 3.74 -5.37
CA GLU A 12 -9.75 4.58 -6.01
C GLU A 12 -11.12 4.44 -5.34
N SER A 13 -11.52 3.23 -4.96
CA SER A 13 -12.91 2.99 -4.59
C SER A 13 -13.13 1.83 -3.61
N ASP A 14 -12.10 1.39 -2.90
CA ASP A 14 -12.17 0.15 -2.13
C ASP A 14 -12.64 -1.04 -3.00
N SER A 15 -12.04 -1.16 -4.18
CA SER A 15 -12.41 -2.17 -5.19
C SER A 15 -13.89 -2.14 -5.58
N GLY A 16 -14.46 -0.95 -5.69
CA GLY A 16 -15.87 -0.73 -6.04
C GLY A 16 -16.85 -0.87 -4.88
N ARG A 17 -16.39 -1.12 -3.65
CA ARG A 17 -17.24 -1.23 -2.46
C ARG A 17 -17.58 0.11 -1.83
N SER A 18 -16.82 1.15 -2.12
CA SER A 18 -17.07 2.50 -1.61
C SER A 18 -18.46 3.02 -2.08
N THR A 19 -19.19 3.66 -1.17
CA THR A 19 -20.43 4.35 -1.46
C THR A 19 -20.25 5.82 -1.85
N ALA A 20 -19.00 6.23 -2.08
CA ALA A 20 -18.68 7.59 -2.50
C ALA A 20 -19.31 7.93 -3.87
N PRO A 21 -19.64 9.20 -4.11
CA PRO A 21 -20.14 9.65 -5.42
C PRO A 21 -19.17 9.25 -6.54
N GLY A 22 -19.75 8.84 -7.68
CA GLY A 22 -18.97 8.45 -8.86
C GLY A 22 -18.60 6.96 -8.91
N VAL A 23 -18.66 6.20 -7.82
CA VAL A 23 -18.23 4.78 -7.81
C VAL A 23 -19.25 3.86 -8.49
N ALA A 24 -20.48 3.89 -8.05
CA ALA A 24 -21.53 3.02 -8.59
C ALA A 24 -22.38 3.68 -9.69
N SER A 25 -22.44 5.02 -9.70
CA SER A 25 -23.16 5.80 -10.70
C SER A 25 -22.84 7.28 -10.59
N GLY A 26 -23.08 8.04 -11.67
CA GLY A 26 -22.77 9.48 -11.74
C GLY A 26 -21.27 9.74 -11.64
N ALA A 27 -20.86 10.96 -11.35
CA ALA A 27 -19.47 11.34 -11.22
C ALA A 27 -19.17 11.87 -9.83
N ASN A 28 -17.91 11.79 -9.39
CA ASN A 28 -17.46 12.46 -8.19
C ASN A 28 -17.29 13.98 -8.44
N GLY A 29 -16.84 14.73 -7.42
CA GLY A 29 -16.67 16.19 -7.52
C GLY A 29 -15.61 16.64 -8.55
N ALA A 30 -14.72 15.74 -8.97
CA ALA A 30 -13.72 15.96 -10.02
C ALA A 30 -14.15 15.40 -11.39
N GLY A 31 -15.34 14.80 -11.49
CA GLY A 31 -15.84 14.22 -12.74
C GLY A 31 -15.48 12.77 -12.98
N ALA A 32 -14.81 12.10 -12.05
CA ALA A 32 -14.39 10.72 -12.21
C ALA A 32 -15.53 9.72 -11.97
N GLU A 33 -15.50 8.61 -12.71
CA GLU A 33 -16.59 7.62 -12.81
C GLU A 33 -16.08 6.18 -12.63
N GLY A 34 -16.94 5.34 -12.04
CA GLY A 34 -16.75 3.90 -11.90
C GLY A 34 -15.77 3.48 -10.84
N PRO A 35 -15.58 2.16 -10.63
CA PRO A 35 -14.73 1.61 -9.58
C PRO A 35 -13.24 1.92 -9.76
N MET A 36 -12.81 2.29 -10.96
CA MET A 36 -11.44 2.70 -11.29
C MET A 36 -11.29 4.22 -11.44
N GLN A 37 -12.34 5.00 -11.12
CA GLN A 37 -12.40 6.45 -11.07
C GLN A 37 -11.83 7.13 -12.33
N PHE A 38 -12.30 6.73 -13.50
CA PHE A 38 -11.89 7.32 -14.77
C PHE A 38 -12.52 8.68 -15.01
N GLU A 39 -11.72 9.62 -15.54
CA GLU A 39 -12.29 10.74 -16.28
C GLU A 39 -12.96 10.22 -17.56
N PRO A 40 -14.16 10.74 -17.93
CA PRO A 40 -14.91 10.27 -19.12
C PRO A 40 -14.11 10.28 -20.41
N SER A 41 -13.27 11.31 -20.63
CA SER A 41 -12.41 11.43 -21.81
C SER A 41 -11.33 10.34 -21.86
N THR A 42 -10.71 10.04 -20.71
CA THR A 42 -9.70 8.99 -20.58
C THR A 42 -10.33 7.62 -20.77
N PHE A 43 -11.49 7.37 -20.13
CA PHE A 43 -12.21 6.12 -20.37
C PHE A 43 -12.53 5.92 -21.85
N ALA A 44 -13.10 6.93 -22.52
CA ALA A 44 -13.47 6.84 -23.94
C ALA A 44 -12.25 6.56 -24.85
N ALA A 45 -11.07 7.11 -24.52
CA ALA A 45 -9.85 6.91 -25.32
C ALA A 45 -9.29 5.48 -25.25
N TYR A 46 -9.47 4.79 -24.10
CA TYR A 46 -8.91 3.46 -23.84
C TYR A 46 -9.98 2.39 -23.64
N ALA A 47 -11.26 2.73 -23.81
CA ALA A 47 -12.41 1.87 -23.54
C ALA A 47 -12.24 0.45 -24.10
N THR A 48 -12.19 -0.52 -23.22
CA THR A 48 -11.92 -1.92 -23.52
C THR A 48 -12.99 -2.79 -22.87
N VAL A 49 -13.64 -3.63 -23.70
CA VAL A 49 -14.60 -4.63 -23.19
C VAL A 49 -13.83 -5.81 -22.62
N GLY A 50 -14.00 -6.05 -21.34
CA GLY A 50 -13.46 -7.26 -20.70
C GLY A 50 -14.33 -8.49 -20.91
N PRO A 51 -13.88 -9.68 -20.49
CA PRO A 51 -14.66 -10.93 -20.56
C PRO A 51 -16.00 -10.82 -19.83
N GLY A 52 -17.09 -10.87 -20.58
CA GLY A 52 -18.45 -10.71 -20.03
C GLY A 52 -18.87 -9.28 -19.76
N GLY A 53 -18.03 -8.29 -20.09
CA GLY A 53 -18.32 -6.87 -19.88
C GLY A 53 -19.41 -6.32 -20.79
N ALA A 54 -19.78 -5.07 -20.53
CA ALA A 54 -20.85 -4.36 -21.23
C ALA A 54 -20.51 -4.05 -22.69
N ARG A 55 -21.52 -3.91 -23.54
CA ARG A 55 -21.38 -3.50 -24.95
C ARG A 55 -22.38 -2.40 -25.28
N PRO A 56 -21.95 -1.15 -25.45
CA PRO A 56 -20.57 -0.64 -25.41
C PRO A 56 -19.94 -0.75 -24.02
N PRO A 57 -18.59 -0.61 -23.90
CA PRO A 57 -17.88 -0.60 -22.60
C PRO A 57 -18.49 0.44 -21.64
N ASN A 58 -18.56 0.09 -20.36
CA ASN A 58 -19.19 0.92 -19.34
C ASN A 58 -18.21 1.16 -18.19
N PRO A 59 -17.91 2.42 -17.78
CA PRO A 59 -16.99 2.72 -16.69
C PRO A 59 -17.47 2.16 -15.33
N TYR A 60 -18.76 1.89 -15.15
CA TYR A 60 -19.33 1.30 -13.92
C TYR A 60 -19.35 -0.24 -13.95
N ASP A 61 -19.10 -0.86 -15.10
CA ASP A 61 -18.84 -2.29 -15.16
C ASP A 61 -17.42 -2.55 -14.69
N GLN A 62 -17.30 -3.31 -13.60
CA GLN A 62 -15.97 -3.54 -12.96
C GLN A 62 -14.98 -4.22 -13.90
N VAL A 63 -15.45 -5.12 -14.74
CA VAL A 63 -14.58 -5.85 -15.69
C VAL A 63 -14.09 -4.92 -16.77
N ASP A 64 -14.99 -4.13 -17.39
CA ASP A 64 -14.61 -3.14 -18.41
C ASP A 64 -13.67 -2.08 -17.85
N ALA A 65 -13.94 -1.57 -16.64
CA ALA A 65 -13.10 -0.58 -15.97
C ALA A 65 -11.67 -1.10 -15.72
N VAL A 66 -11.52 -2.33 -15.22
CA VAL A 66 -10.21 -2.96 -14.98
C VAL A 66 -9.46 -3.20 -16.29
N TYR A 67 -10.14 -3.68 -17.35
CA TYR A 67 -9.50 -3.90 -18.66
C TYR A 67 -9.10 -2.59 -19.33
N THR A 68 -9.91 -1.54 -19.16
CA THR A 68 -9.60 -0.19 -19.64
C THR A 68 -8.37 0.38 -18.89
N ALA A 69 -8.29 0.19 -17.56
CA ALA A 69 -7.11 0.58 -16.79
C ALA A 69 -5.84 -0.17 -17.22
N ALA A 70 -5.97 -1.47 -17.54
CA ALA A 70 -4.86 -2.23 -18.07
C ALA A 70 -4.37 -1.69 -19.42
N ALA A 71 -5.30 -1.32 -20.33
CA ALA A 71 -4.97 -0.74 -21.62
C ALA A 71 -4.25 0.61 -21.47
N LEU A 72 -4.76 1.51 -20.62
CA LEU A 72 -4.14 2.78 -20.28
C LEU A 72 -2.71 2.60 -19.75
N LEU A 73 -2.54 1.80 -18.70
CA LEU A 73 -1.22 1.56 -18.09
C LEU A 73 -0.22 0.96 -19.09
N CYS A 74 -0.66 0.06 -19.99
CA CYS A 74 0.20 -0.48 -21.04
C CYS A 74 0.61 0.58 -22.06
N ALA A 75 -0.29 1.47 -22.44
CA ALA A 75 0.01 2.59 -23.35
C ALA A 75 1.03 3.55 -22.73
N ASP A 76 0.96 3.75 -21.40
CA ASP A 76 1.88 4.59 -20.64
C ASP A 76 3.20 3.88 -20.23
N GLY A 77 3.43 2.66 -20.74
CA GLY A 77 4.72 1.97 -20.61
C GLY A 77 4.88 1.08 -19.37
N ALA A 78 3.80 0.73 -18.68
CA ALA A 78 3.85 -0.12 -17.48
C ALA A 78 4.42 -1.53 -17.70
N GLY A 79 4.49 -2.02 -18.95
CA GLY A 79 4.92 -3.38 -19.30
C GLY A 79 6.43 -3.62 -19.33
N GLY A 80 7.28 -2.59 -19.18
CA GLY A 80 8.70 -2.69 -19.46
C GLY A 80 9.60 -2.83 -18.22
N THR A 81 9.65 -1.79 -17.40
CA THR A 81 10.57 -1.67 -16.26
C THR A 81 9.85 -1.16 -15.02
N ALA A 82 10.47 -1.30 -13.83
CA ALA A 82 9.93 -0.71 -12.60
C ALA A 82 9.78 0.82 -12.71
N ALA A 83 10.70 1.50 -13.39
CA ALA A 83 10.59 2.94 -13.65
C ALA A 83 9.43 3.26 -14.59
N GLY A 84 9.22 2.47 -15.65
CA GLY A 84 8.06 2.60 -16.54
C GLY A 84 6.74 2.36 -15.82
N LEU A 85 6.67 1.32 -14.98
CA LEU A 85 5.49 1.07 -14.16
C LEU A 85 5.18 2.27 -13.24
N ARG A 86 6.20 2.79 -12.54
CA ARG A 86 6.04 3.96 -11.66
C ARG A 86 5.55 5.18 -12.44
N ALA A 87 6.10 5.42 -13.63
CA ALA A 87 5.70 6.53 -14.49
C ALA A 87 4.25 6.38 -14.97
N ALA A 88 3.84 5.17 -15.37
CA ALA A 88 2.47 4.88 -15.80
C ALA A 88 1.45 5.07 -14.65
N VAL A 89 1.78 4.62 -13.44
CA VAL A 89 0.93 4.85 -12.25
C VAL A 89 0.87 6.35 -11.90
N PHE A 90 1.98 7.09 -12.07
CA PHE A 90 1.99 8.54 -11.90
C PHE A 90 1.14 9.26 -12.98
N ALA A 91 1.12 8.77 -14.22
CA ALA A 91 0.26 9.33 -15.28
C ALA A 91 -1.24 9.08 -15.00
N TYR A 92 -1.56 7.98 -14.30
CA TYR A 92 -2.93 7.67 -13.87
C TYR A 92 -3.47 8.70 -12.87
N ASN A 93 -2.66 9.03 -11.85
CA ASN A 93 -2.94 10.07 -10.86
C ASN A 93 -1.64 10.81 -10.54
N HIS A 94 -1.56 12.10 -10.82
CA HIS A 94 -0.35 12.93 -10.74
C HIS A 94 0.08 13.23 -9.29
N ASP A 95 0.02 12.24 -8.40
CA ASP A 95 0.42 12.31 -7.01
C ASP A 95 1.40 11.17 -6.65
N ASN A 96 2.53 11.52 -6.06
CA ASN A 96 3.52 10.55 -5.61
C ASN A 96 3.04 9.72 -4.41
N SER A 97 2.19 10.25 -3.54
CA SER A 97 1.57 9.50 -2.45
C SER A 97 0.70 8.37 -3.03
N TYR A 98 -0.14 8.70 -4.02
CA TYR A 98 -0.91 7.70 -4.77
C TYR A 98 -0.03 6.59 -5.36
N VAL A 99 1.06 6.97 -6.03
CA VAL A 99 2.00 5.99 -6.60
C VAL A 99 2.60 5.09 -5.52
N ASN A 100 2.98 5.66 -4.39
CA ASN A 100 3.54 4.88 -3.27
C ASN A 100 2.50 3.89 -2.71
N SER A 101 1.26 4.32 -2.51
CA SER A 101 0.16 3.47 -2.04
C SER A 101 -0.11 2.33 -3.01
N VAL A 102 -0.28 2.62 -4.30
CA VAL A 102 -0.52 1.59 -5.33
C VAL A 102 0.62 0.58 -5.38
N LEU A 103 1.88 1.02 -5.40
CA LEU A 103 3.03 0.10 -5.50
C LEU A 103 3.22 -0.71 -4.22
N THR A 104 3.03 -0.12 -3.03
CA THR A 104 3.11 -0.83 -1.75
C THR A 104 2.03 -1.93 -1.65
N LEU A 105 0.78 -1.61 -1.97
CA LEU A 105 -0.31 -2.60 -2.00
C LEU A 105 -0.08 -3.68 -3.06
N SER A 106 0.54 -3.32 -4.20
CA SER A 106 0.88 -4.30 -5.24
C SER A 106 1.87 -5.36 -4.76
N LEU A 107 2.79 -5.01 -3.85
CA LEU A 107 3.68 -5.97 -3.17
C LEU A 107 2.88 -6.86 -2.22
N ALA A 108 2.02 -6.27 -1.40
CA ALA A 108 1.20 -6.99 -0.44
C ALA A 108 0.28 -8.01 -1.12
N PHE A 109 -0.44 -7.61 -2.16
CA PHE A 109 -1.29 -8.52 -2.95
C PHE A 109 -0.50 -9.60 -3.71
N GLY A 110 0.79 -9.35 -3.98
CA GLY A 110 1.69 -10.36 -4.56
C GLY A 110 2.02 -11.51 -3.60
N ASP A 111 2.14 -11.20 -2.31
CA ASP A 111 2.43 -12.18 -1.26
C ASP A 111 1.14 -12.80 -0.67
N ASP A 112 0.08 -11.99 -0.51
CA ASP A 112 -1.20 -12.43 0.03
C ASP A 112 -2.36 -11.76 -0.77
N PRO A 113 -2.99 -12.47 -1.70
CA PRO A 113 -4.10 -11.92 -2.49
C PRO A 113 -5.36 -11.58 -1.67
N GLU A 114 -5.49 -12.16 -0.48
CA GLU A 114 -6.63 -11.99 0.42
C GLU A 114 -6.28 -11.16 1.66
N VAL A 115 -5.28 -10.28 1.53
CA VAL A 115 -4.85 -9.41 2.63
C VAL A 115 -6.03 -8.66 3.24
N ASP A 116 -6.11 -8.68 4.59
CA ASP A 116 -7.21 -8.09 5.34
C ASP A 116 -7.31 -6.57 5.15
N GLY A 117 -8.54 -6.03 5.21
CA GLY A 117 -8.79 -4.60 5.04
C GLY A 117 -8.10 -3.71 6.09
N ALA A 118 -7.94 -4.20 7.33
CA ALA A 118 -7.19 -3.48 8.36
C ALA A 118 -5.70 -3.40 7.99
N VAL A 119 -5.14 -4.49 7.48
CA VAL A 119 -3.76 -4.51 6.96
C VAL A 119 -3.61 -3.55 5.78
N VAL A 120 -4.57 -3.57 4.83
CA VAL A 120 -4.58 -2.62 3.70
C VAL A 120 -4.55 -1.18 4.21
N ALA A 121 -5.38 -0.82 5.19
CA ALA A 121 -5.42 0.52 5.76
C ALA A 121 -4.09 0.92 6.42
N ALA A 122 -3.45 0.00 7.17
CA ALA A 122 -2.14 0.24 7.77
C ALA A 122 -1.05 0.47 6.72
N LEU A 123 -1.04 -0.35 5.66
CA LEU A 123 -0.07 -0.26 4.57
C LEU A 123 -0.24 1.02 3.75
N GLN A 124 -1.48 1.43 3.46
CA GLN A 124 -1.77 2.70 2.79
C GLN A 124 -1.26 3.87 3.62
N PHE A 125 -1.61 3.91 4.92
CA PHE A 125 -1.11 4.97 5.80
C PHE A 125 0.42 5.04 5.80
N ALA A 126 1.11 3.91 5.94
CA ALA A 126 2.57 3.88 5.94
C ALA A 126 3.16 4.33 4.58
N ALA A 127 2.55 3.93 3.47
CA ALA A 127 2.95 4.32 2.12
C ALA A 127 2.79 5.83 1.88
N ASP A 128 1.74 6.44 2.41
CA ASP A 128 1.50 7.89 2.34
C ASP A 128 2.56 8.70 3.11
N GLN A 129 3.25 8.05 4.07
CA GLN A 129 4.35 8.70 4.80
C GLN A 129 5.71 8.60 4.09
N ILE A 130 5.83 7.84 2.99
CA ILE A 130 7.10 7.72 2.25
C ILE A 130 7.56 9.11 1.79
N GLY A 131 8.82 9.43 2.14
CA GLY A 131 9.40 10.76 1.90
C GLY A 131 9.31 11.71 3.10
N THR A 132 8.58 11.36 4.16
CA THR A 132 8.55 12.13 5.42
C THR A 132 9.88 11.97 6.17
N PRO A 133 10.45 13.03 6.77
CA PRO A 133 11.70 12.93 7.50
C PRO A 133 11.64 12.00 8.72
N TYR A 134 12.72 11.23 8.95
CA TYR A 134 12.91 10.61 10.25
C TYR A 134 13.03 11.66 11.35
N ARG A 135 12.33 11.45 12.45
CA ARG A 135 12.41 12.28 13.64
C ARG A 135 12.36 11.42 14.90
N TRP A 136 13.41 11.46 15.70
CA TRP A 136 13.44 10.77 16.98
C TRP A 136 12.26 11.17 17.87
N GLY A 137 11.50 10.21 18.36
CA GLY A 137 10.27 10.44 19.12
C GLY A 137 9.07 10.89 18.27
N GLY A 138 9.21 10.96 16.95
CA GLY A 138 8.16 11.42 16.04
C GLY A 138 7.03 10.41 15.85
N THR A 139 5.79 10.91 15.77
CA THR A 139 4.57 10.11 15.60
C THR A 139 3.57 10.73 14.63
N GLY A 140 3.97 11.71 13.81
CA GLY A 140 3.02 12.42 12.96
C GLY A 140 3.64 13.45 12.03
N ALA A 141 2.91 14.52 11.74
CA ALA A 141 3.18 15.50 10.67
C ALA A 141 4.58 16.17 10.69
N GLY A 142 5.32 16.10 11.78
CA GLY A 142 6.69 16.61 11.85
C GLY A 142 7.75 15.55 11.52
N GLY A 143 7.36 14.33 11.23
CA GLY A 143 8.20 13.16 10.99
C GLY A 143 7.91 12.01 11.94
N PHE A 144 8.49 10.87 11.65
CA PHE A 144 8.33 9.62 12.39
C PHE A 144 9.68 9.07 12.81
N ASP A 145 9.74 8.37 13.96
CA ASP A 145 10.73 7.32 14.16
C ASP A 145 10.12 5.95 13.78
N CYS A 146 10.93 4.91 13.82
CA CYS A 146 10.55 3.56 13.38
C CYS A 146 9.27 3.06 14.08
N SER A 147 9.24 3.10 15.40
CA SER A 147 8.11 2.62 16.20
C SER A 147 6.94 3.59 16.24
N GLY A 148 7.16 4.89 16.01
CA GLY A 148 6.09 5.87 15.83
C GLY A 148 5.35 5.70 14.52
N LEU A 149 6.06 5.33 13.43
CA LEU A 149 5.45 5.01 12.14
C LEU A 149 4.58 3.75 12.25
N SER A 150 5.13 2.66 12.79
CA SER A 150 4.37 1.41 12.96
C SER A 150 3.16 1.60 13.87
N GLN A 151 3.31 2.35 14.98
CA GLN A 151 2.21 2.68 15.87
C GLN A 151 1.10 3.46 15.16
N ALA A 152 1.45 4.50 14.41
CA ALA A 152 0.49 5.33 13.68
C ALA A 152 -0.22 4.54 12.56
N ALA A 153 0.51 3.72 11.82
CA ALA A 153 -0.07 2.90 10.76
C ALA A 153 -1.09 1.89 11.30
N LEU A 154 -0.74 1.18 12.36
CA LEU A 154 -1.65 0.23 13.00
C LEU A 154 -2.82 0.91 13.72
N ALA A 155 -2.62 2.08 14.33
CA ALA A 155 -3.70 2.87 14.88
C ALA A 155 -4.72 3.30 13.82
N HIS A 156 -4.26 3.62 12.61
CA HIS A 156 -5.13 3.92 11.47
C HIS A 156 -5.98 2.71 11.07
N ALA A 157 -5.46 1.51 11.24
CA ALA A 157 -6.17 0.24 11.06
C ALA A 157 -7.03 -0.19 12.26
N GLY A 158 -7.12 0.64 13.31
CA GLY A 158 -7.87 0.33 14.54
C GLY A 158 -7.11 -0.55 15.55
N VAL A 159 -5.82 -0.83 15.33
CA VAL A 159 -4.99 -1.66 16.19
C VAL A 159 -4.09 -0.79 17.05
N THR A 160 -4.16 -0.98 18.39
CA THR A 160 -3.33 -0.24 19.34
C THR A 160 -2.13 -1.06 19.76
N ILE A 161 -0.93 -0.48 19.58
CA ILE A 161 0.34 -1.09 20.02
C ILE A 161 1.16 -0.11 20.86
N PRO A 162 2.14 -0.59 21.66
CA PRO A 162 3.03 0.26 22.45
C PRO A 162 3.82 1.27 21.60
N ARG A 163 4.41 2.27 22.29
CA ARG A 163 5.13 3.37 21.60
C ARG A 163 6.53 2.98 21.11
N VAL A 164 7.27 2.21 21.85
CA VAL A 164 8.68 1.93 21.54
C VAL A 164 8.87 0.53 20.96
N ALA A 165 9.86 0.35 20.09
CA ALA A 165 10.06 -0.90 19.34
C ALA A 165 10.21 -2.13 20.26
N GLN A 166 10.97 -2.01 21.36
CA GLN A 166 11.14 -3.09 22.33
C GLN A 166 9.80 -3.54 22.94
N ASP A 167 8.93 -2.59 23.29
CA ASP A 167 7.63 -2.89 23.90
C ASP A 167 6.65 -3.43 22.85
N GLN A 168 6.73 -2.96 21.58
CA GLN A 168 5.96 -3.53 20.47
C GLN A 168 6.32 -4.99 20.24
N PHE A 169 7.61 -5.31 20.27
CA PHE A 169 8.09 -6.70 20.15
C PHE A 169 7.60 -7.57 21.31
N ALA A 170 7.68 -7.05 22.55
CA ALA A 170 7.28 -7.78 23.75
C ALA A 170 5.75 -7.97 23.86
N ALA A 171 4.95 -7.01 23.37
CA ALA A 171 3.49 -7.04 23.46
C ALA A 171 2.82 -7.80 22.31
N GLY A 172 3.47 -7.89 21.15
CA GLY A 172 2.91 -8.57 19.98
C GLY A 172 2.94 -10.10 20.11
N PRO A 173 1.96 -10.81 19.52
CA PRO A 173 2.05 -12.26 19.41
C PRO A 173 3.23 -12.61 18.50
N PRO A 174 4.28 -13.29 19.02
CA PRO A 174 5.45 -13.61 18.23
C PRO A 174 5.09 -14.64 17.16
N LEU A 175 5.65 -14.48 15.96
CA LEU A 175 5.61 -15.51 14.95
C LEU A 175 6.47 -16.69 15.39
N ALA A 176 5.95 -17.90 15.22
CA ALA A 176 6.70 -19.12 15.49
C ALA A 176 7.94 -19.21 14.57
N ASP A 177 8.98 -19.90 15.03
CA ASP A 177 10.18 -20.15 14.23
C ASP A 177 9.80 -20.80 12.88
N GLY A 178 10.27 -20.23 11.79
CA GLY A 178 9.98 -20.70 10.44
C GLY A 178 8.60 -20.28 9.90
N ALA A 179 7.79 -19.55 10.63
CA ALA A 179 6.53 -19.01 10.11
C ALA A 179 6.80 -17.96 9.02
N THR A 180 5.95 -18.00 8.00
CA THR A 180 6.03 -17.02 6.91
C THR A 180 5.58 -15.64 7.42
N VAL A 181 6.44 -14.64 7.25
CA VAL A 181 6.08 -13.23 7.44
C VAL A 181 5.13 -12.82 6.35
N ARG A 182 4.04 -12.11 6.71
CA ARG A 182 2.99 -11.65 5.79
C ARG A 182 2.86 -10.12 5.82
N PRO A 183 2.31 -9.51 4.76
CA PRO A 183 2.00 -8.09 4.78
C PRO A 183 1.22 -7.68 6.04
N GLY A 184 1.63 -6.59 6.68
CA GLY A 184 1.08 -6.12 7.95
C GLY A 184 1.79 -6.64 9.21
N ASP A 185 2.64 -7.66 9.10
CA ASP A 185 3.50 -8.07 10.22
C ASP A 185 4.53 -6.99 10.55
N LEU A 186 4.91 -6.89 11.81
CA LEU A 186 6.03 -6.06 12.24
C LEU A 186 7.30 -6.92 12.29
N VAL A 187 8.37 -6.43 11.66
CA VAL A 187 9.69 -7.05 11.67
C VAL A 187 10.63 -6.23 12.55
N PHE A 188 11.37 -6.90 13.44
CA PHE A 188 12.14 -6.26 14.50
C PHE A 188 13.63 -6.58 14.39
N PHE A 189 14.45 -5.58 14.66
CA PHE A 189 15.90 -5.66 14.57
C PHE A 189 16.55 -5.19 15.86
N GLY A 190 17.77 -5.66 16.12
CA GLY A 190 18.52 -5.35 17.31
C GLY A 190 19.60 -6.37 17.59
N SER A 191 20.21 -6.31 18.78
CA SER A 191 21.24 -7.28 19.19
C SER A 191 20.66 -8.54 19.86
N GLY A 192 19.34 -8.63 20.00
CA GLY A 192 18.61 -9.77 20.55
C GLY A 192 17.24 -9.38 21.10
N ALA A 193 16.46 -10.35 21.54
CA ALA A 193 15.06 -10.16 21.99
C ALA A 193 14.89 -9.19 23.19
N ALA A 194 15.93 -8.97 23.97
CA ALA A 194 15.94 -8.01 25.08
C ALA A 194 16.55 -6.64 24.68
N ALA A 195 16.93 -6.46 23.43
CA ALA A 195 17.61 -5.26 22.94
C ALA A 195 17.19 -4.99 21.49
N VAL A 196 15.89 -4.83 21.28
CA VAL A 196 15.26 -4.42 20.01
C VAL A 196 15.35 -2.90 19.93
N ASP A 197 15.94 -2.40 18.86
CA ASP A 197 16.17 -0.98 18.62
C ASP A 197 15.51 -0.43 17.34
N HIS A 198 15.02 -1.33 16.46
CA HIS A 198 14.34 -0.93 15.23
C HIS A 198 13.16 -1.84 14.89
N VAL A 199 12.19 -1.27 14.14
CA VAL A 199 11.01 -1.96 13.64
C VAL A 199 10.59 -1.42 12.28
N GLY A 200 10.17 -2.32 11.39
CA GLY A 200 9.52 -1.99 10.12
C GLY A 200 8.20 -2.71 9.95
N LEU A 201 7.31 -2.15 9.13
CA LEU A 201 6.05 -2.75 8.71
C LEU A 201 6.30 -3.52 7.41
N TYR A 202 6.15 -4.85 7.44
CA TYR A 202 6.37 -5.70 6.27
C TYR A 202 5.29 -5.47 5.22
N VAL A 203 5.71 -5.28 3.97
CA VAL A 203 4.81 -4.96 2.85
C VAL A 203 4.75 -6.05 1.78
N GLY A 204 5.50 -7.14 1.95
CA GLY A 204 5.60 -8.23 0.97
C GLY A 204 6.93 -8.25 0.22
N SER A 205 7.20 -9.37 -0.45
CA SER A 205 8.38 -9.58 -1.31
C SER A 205 9.73 -9.33 -0.62
N GLY A 206 9.82 -9.58 0.69
CA GLY A 206 11.04 -9.31 1.47
C GLY A 206 11.30 -7.84 1.74
N LEU A 207 10.29 -6.98 1.62
CA LEU A 207 10.38 -5.53 1.81
C LEU A 207 9.54 -5.07 3.00
N MET A 208 9.94 -3.93 3.58
CA MET A 208 9.24 -3.23 4.65
C MET A 208 9.17 -1.73 4.38
N VAL A 209 8.19 -1.05 4.95
CA VAL A 209 8.19 0.41 5.10
C VAL A 209 8.67 0.72 6.50
N ASP A 210 9.63 1.62 6.62
CA ASP A 210 10.16 2.06 7.89
C ASP A 210 10.64 3.51 7.90
N ALA A 211 10.94 4.02 9.08
CA ALA A 211 11.65 5.27 9.33
C ALA A 211 13.02 4.91 9.93
N PRO A 212 14.11 4.84 9.15
CA PRO A 212 15.29 4.09 9.54
C PRO A 212 16.18 4.80 10.59
N HIS A 213 16.54 6.06 10.38
CA HIS A 213 17.45 6.81 11.26
C HIS A 213 17.46 8.31 10.97
N THR A 214 18.02 9.09 11.89
CA THR A 214 18.21 10.53 11.71
C THR A 214 18.94 10.87 10.39
N GLY A 215 18.38 11.80 9.65
CA GLY A 215 18.87 12.24 8.33
C GLY A 215 18.28 11.43 7.15
N ALA A 216 17.56 10.36 7.41
CA ALA A 216 16.85 9.60 6.39
C ALA A 216 15.37 10.02 6.28
N LEU A 217 14.72 9.52 5.24
CA LEU A 217 13.29 9.63 5.02
C LEU A 217 12.62 8.28 5.23
N VAL A 218 11.34 8.27 5.57
CA VAL A 218 10.48 7.09 5.48
C VAL A 218 10.57 6.52 4.08
N ARG A 219 10.77 5.21 3.95
CA ARG A 219 10.99 4.55 2.65
C ARG A 219 10.60 3.09 2.68
N VAL A 220 10.55 2.49 1.48
CA VAL A 220 10.52 1.04 1.31
C VAL A 220 11.95 0.55 1.21
N GLU A 221 12.31 -0.46 2.00
CA GLU A 221 13.63 -1.10 1.91
C GLU A 221 13.57 -2.59 2.30
N SER A 222 14.71 -3.28 2.21
CA SER A 222 14.78 -4.72 2.49
C SER A 222 14.47 -5.03 3.95
N ALA A 223 13.62 -6.02 4.21
CA ALA A 223 13.41 -6.59 5.53
C ALA A 223 14.50 -7.62 5.92
N GLY A 224 15.47 -7.86 5.04
CA GLY A 224 16.58 -8.80 5.24
C GLY A 224 17.83 -8.20 5.89
N TRP A 225 17.70 -7.19 6.76
CA TRP A 225 18.84 -6.61 7.46
C TRP A 225 19.52 -7.60 8.41
N SER A 226 20.80 -7.42 8.62
CA SER A 226 21.52 -8.07 9.72
C SER A 226 20.91 -7.63 11.06
N GLY A 227 20.80 -8.57 12.00
CA GLY A 227 20.20 -8.28 13.31
C GLY A 227 18.68 -8.44 13.37
N LEU A 228 18.06 -9.13 12.40
CA LEU A 228 16.67 -9.55 12.51
C LEU A 228 16.49 -10.39 13.78
N VAL A 229 15.66 -9.91 14.71
CA VAL A 229 15.36 -10.55 16.01
C VAL A 229 14.12 -11.44 15.90
N GLY A 230 13.14 -11.03 15.11
CA GLY A 230 11.89 -11.75 14.93
C GLY A 230 10.79 -10.87 14.33
N ALA A 231 9.59 -11.41 14.29
CA ALA A 231 8.41 -10.71 13.81
C ALA A 231 7.21 -10.96 14.72
N THR A 232 6.25 -10.04 14.70
CA THR A 232 4.95 -10.20 15.37
C THR A 232 3.81 -9.91 14.41
N ARG A 233 2.65 -10.51 14.67
CA ARG A 233 1.43 -10.27 13.91
C ARG A 233 0.41 -9.56 14.80
N PRO A 234 0.31 -8.22 14.73
CA PRO A 234 -0.53 -7.44 15.64
C PRO A 234 -2.02 -7.46 15.28
N ALA A 235 -2.40 -7.93 14.08
CA ALA A 235 -3.77 -7.97 13.60
C ALA A 235 -4.13 -9.32 12.99
#